data_0c6c229145948b04fb2c67444a179120
#
_entry.id   0c6c229145948b04fb2c67444a179120
#
_cell.length_a   1.000
_cell.length_b   1.000
_cell.length_c   1.000
_cell.angle_alpha   90.00
_cell.angle_beta   90.00
_cell.angle_gamma   90.00
#
_symmetry.space_group_name_H-M   'P 1'
#
loop_
_entity.id
_entity.type
_entity.pdbx_description
1 polymer ?
#
loop_
_entity_poly.entity_id
_entity_poly.type
_entity_poly.pdbx_seq_one_letter_code
_entity_poly.pdbx_strand_id
1 'polypeptide(L)'
;MEIKKATLYITEMKLIIPFAASYGTYEKRESIVIELEDTDGYIGFGEVVAFSEPWYTEETVKTALHVLQDFLLLDLLKAEISHPNEVPSLFKHIKRNRMAKAGIEGAVWDLYAKRQKQSLATLLGGNRSEIEVGVVIGINTIPTMLKQIEKYAEEGYERFKVKIKPEHDYELLKEIRKEFPNIPLMADANSAYTLADTEKLKRLDEFRLMMIEQPLADYDFLDHAQLQKKIETPICLDESIHSLEDARVAITLGSCRVVNIKPGRVGGLTESVQIHNYCMEHNIPVWCGGMVEMGISRAQNVALASLPNFTIPGDISASSRHWERDIISPEVMLEGGKVRVPQSIEREYEVDRGRLEEITKQRIIFER
;
A
#
# COMPACT_ATOMS: atom_id res chain seq x y z
N MET A 1 11.43 -22.51 -9.78
CA MET A 1 11.75 -22.40 -8.33
C MET A 1 10.93 -23.44 -7.60
N GLU A 2 11.58 -24.33 -6.88
CA GLU A 2 10.95 -25.26 -5.96
C GLU A 2 11.27 -24.80 -4.54
N ILE A 3 10.23 -24.47 -3.78
CA ILE A 3 10.39 -24.02 -2.39
C ILE A 3 10.58 -25.25 -1.51
N LYS A 4 11.71 -25.34 -0.82
CA LYS A 4 12.00 -26.45 0.11
C LYS A 4 11.62 -26.13 1.54
N LYS A 5 11.60 -24.81 1.90
CA LYS A 5 11.32 -24.35 3.26
C LYS A 5 10.62 -23.00 3.25
N ALA A 6 9.65 -22.86 4.11
CA ALA A 6 9.00 -21.60 4.42
C ALA A 6 9.03 -21.34 5.93
N THR A 7 9.41 -20.13 6.33
CA THR A 7 9.40 -19.71 7.73
C THR A 7 8.49 -18.50 7.89
N LEU A 8 7.55 -18.59 8.82
CA LEU A 8 6.69 -17.49 9.21
C LEU A 8 7.23 -16.88 10.52
N TYR A 9 7.50 -15.58 10.51
CA TYR A 9 7.85 -14.80 11.68
C TYR A 9 6.66 -13.92 12.05
N ILE A 10 6.01 -14.19 13.15
CA ILE A 10 4.97 -13.33 13.71
C ILE A 10 5.70 -12.23 14.50
N THR A 11 5.61 -11.00 14.04
CA THR A 11 6.42 -9.87 14.51
C THR A 11 5.57 -8.80 15.17
N GLU A 12 6.17 -7.99 16.03
CA GLU A 12 5.55 -6.80 16.62
C GLU A 12 6.58 -5.67 16.71
N MET A 13 6.25 -4.52 16.09
CA MET A 13 7.06 -3.31 16.19
C MET A 13 6.27 -2.16 16.82
N LYS A 14 6.94 -1.35 17.64
CA LYS A 14 6.36 -0.14 18.22
C LYS A 14 6.45 1.01 17.21
N LEU A 15 5.34 1.75 17.05
CA LEU A 15 5.31 2.98 16.25
C LEU A 15 5.96 4.13 17.06
N ILE A 16 6.72 4.99 16.38
CA ILE A 16 7.26 6.25 16.97
C ILE A 16 6.12 7.18 17.36
N ILE A 17 5.16 7.32 16.46
CA ILE A 17 3.95 8.11 16.67
C ILE A 17 2.76 7.15 16.53
N PRO A 18 1.87 7.08 17.54
CA PRO A 18 0.66 6.29 17.42
C PRO A 18 -0.12 6.62 16.15
N PHE A 19 -0.55 5.61 15.43
CA PHE A 19 -1.38 5.80 14.24
C PHE A 19 -2.84 5.93 14.66
N ALA A 20 -3.40 7.14 14.47
CA ALA A 20 -4.80 7.43 14.74
C ALA A 20 -5.61 7.35 13.46
N ALA A 21 -6.56 6.42 13.41
CA ALA A 21 -7.55 6.27 12.36
C ALA A 21 -8.96 6.55 12.91
N SER A 22 -9.96 6.58 12.03
CA SER A 22 -11.36 6.86 12.41
C SER A 22 -11.94 5.84 13.39
N TYR A 23 -11.35 4.66 13.53
CA TYR A 23 -11.83 3.51 14.32
C TYR A 23 -10.92 3.16 15.51
N GLY A 24 -9.77 3.83 15.73
CA GLY A 24 -8.90 3.57 16.89
C GLY A 24 -7.50 4.16 16.74
N THR A 25 -6.71 4.00 17.80
CA THR A 25 -5.31 4.41 17.85
C THR A 25 -4.43 3.18 18.10
N TYR A 26 -3.42 2.99 17.25
CA TYR A 26 -2.48 1.88 17.31
C TYR A 26 -1.09 2.38 17.72
N GLU A 27 -0.53 1.80 18.77
CA GLU A 27 0.82 2.10 19.24
C GLU A 27 1.85 1.10 18.70
N LYS A 28 1.35 -0.07 18.26
CA LYS A 28 2.15 -1.19 17.80
C LYS A 28 1.57 -1.75 16.52
N ARG A 29 2.46 -2.31 15.70
CA ARG A 29 2.14 -2.99 14.45
C ARG A 29 2.56 -4.45 14.54
N GLU A 30 1.58 -5.36 14.54
CA GLU A 30 1.82 -6.77 14.28
C GLU A 30 1.86 -7.02 12.78
N SER A 31 2.70 -7.96 12.34
CA SER A 31 2.79 -8.39 10.95
C SER A 31 3.29 -9.84 10.89
N ILE A 32 3.20 -10.45 9.70
CA ILE A 32 3.83 -11.75 9.45
C ILE A 32 4.87 -11.54 8.37
N VAL A 33 6.14 -11.76 8.69
CA VAL A 33 7.20 -11.84 7.70
C VAL A 33 7.31 -13.28 7.24
N ILE A 34 7.37 -13.47 5.92
CA ILE A 34 7.50 -14.76 5.25
C ILE A 34 8.90 -14.86 4.67
N GLU A 35 9.65 -15.88 5.04
CA GLU A 35 10.91 -16.25 4.41
C GLU A 35 10.70 -17.54 3.63
N LEU A 36 11.04 -17.53 2.34
CA LEU A 36 11.02 -18.69 1.45
C LEU A 36 12.45 -19.05 1.06
N GLU A 37 12.81 -20.31 1.19
CA GLU A 37 14.09 -20.86 0.73
C GLU A 37 13.82 -21.91 -0.34
N ASP A 38 14.46 -21.77 -1.51
CA ASP A 38 14.34 -22.75 -2.59
C ASP A 38 15.40 -23.85 -2.49
N THR A 39 15.28 -24.86 -3.36
CA THR A 39 16.19 -26.00 -3.43
C THR A 39 17.62 -25.61 -3.81
N ASP A 40 17.83 -24.46 -4.45
CA ASP A 40 19.16 -23.95 -4.82
C ASP A 40 19.76 -23.03 -3.75
N GLY A 41 19.03 -22.79 -2.64
CA GLY A 41 19.48 -22.01 -1.49
C GLY A 41 19.26 -20.50 -1.60
N TYR A 42 18.52 -20.03 -2.61
CA TYR A 42 18.08 -18.64 -2.67
C TYR A 42 16.98 -18.37 -1.63
N ILE A 43 16.98 -17.17 -1.07
CA ILE A 43 16.04 -16.78 -0.01
C ILE A 43 15.31 -15.50 -0.43
N GLY A 44 13.98 -15.55 -0.39
CA GLY A 44 13.11 -14.40 -0.64
C GLY A 44 12.24 -14.06 0.58
N PHE A 45 11.94 -12.77 0.76
CA PHE A 45 11.13 -12.26 1.85
C PHE A 45 9.88 -11.56 1.35
N GLY A 46 8.78 -11.74 2.10
CA GLY A 46 7.53 -11.02 1.91
C GLY A 46 6.91 -10.65 3.25
N GLU A 47 5.93 -9.79 3.22
CA GLU A 47 5.26 -9.30 4.41
C GLU A 47 3.74 -9.30 4.22
N VAL A 48 3.02 -9.86 5.19
CA VAL A 48 1.56 -9.77 5.26
C VAL A 48 1.18 -8.51 6.01
N VAL A 49 0.58 -7.57 5.33
CA VAL A 49 0.25 -6.25 5.88
C VAL A 49 -1.15 -6.15 6.51
N ALA A 50 -1.78 -7.29 6.83
CA ALA A 50 -3.03 -7.31 7.57
C ALA A 50 -2.85 -6.67 8.96
N PHE A 51 -3.89 -6.01 9.47
CA PHE A 51 -3.90 -5.47 10.82
C PHE A 51 -4.33 -6.51 11.84
N SER A 52 -4.16 -6.23 13.14
CA SER A 52 -4.61 -7.13 14.20
C SER A 52 -6.13 -7.21 14.29
N GLU A 53 -6.84 -6.18 13.81
CA GLU A 53 -8.29 -6.04 13.82
C GLU A 53 -8.85 -5.81 12.40
N PRO A 54 -10.06 -6.28 12.08
CA PRO A 54 -10.64 -6.25 10.72
C PRO A 54 -11.33 -4.92 10.39
N TRP A 55 -10.68 -3.81 10.60
CA TRP A 55 -11.26 -2.48 10.38
C TRP A 55 -10.99 -1.88 8.98
N TYR A 56 -9.96 -2.37 8.30
CA TYR A 56 -9.64 -1.92 6.94
C TYR A 56 -10.11 -2.91 5.87
N THR A 57 -9.85 -4.19 6.10
CA THR A 57 -10.40 -5.32 5.33
C THR A 57 -10.86 -6.39 6.30
N GLU A 58 -11.50 -7.45 5.78
CA GLU A 58 -11.91 -8.62 6.55
C GLU A 58 -10.73 -9.44 7.10
N GLU A 59 -9.52 -9.26 6.56
CA GLU A 59 -8.33 -9.99 6.97
C GLU A 59 -7.68 -9.38 8.21
N THR A 60 -7.24 -10.24 9.10
CA THR A 60 -6.41 -9.89 10.26
C THR A 60 -5.13 -10.72 10.26
N VAL A 61 -4.14 -10.34 11.07
CA VAL A 61 -2.92 -11.14 11.28
C VAL A 61 -3.28 -12.60 11.59
N LYS A 62 -4.27 -12.83 12.45
CA LYS A 62 -4.69 -14.19 12.85
C LYS A 62 -5.36 -14.97 11.72
N THR A 63 -6.27 -14.34 10.96
CA THR A 63 -6.93 -15.01 9.83
C THR A 63 -5.95 -15.27 8.70
N ALA A 64 -5.04 -14.33 8.42
CA ALA A 64 -3.97 -14.51 7.46
C ALA A 64 -3.03 -15.65 7.86
N LEU A 65 -2.64 -15.73 9.15
CA LEU A 65 -1.81 -16.82 9.66
C LEU A 65 -2.47 -18.18 9.45
N HIS A 66 -3.75 -18.33 9.79
CA HIS A 66 -4.52 -19.55 9.54
C HIS A 66 -4.48 -19.94 8.05
N VAL A 67 -4.80 -19.01 7.16
CA VAL A 67 -4.84 -19.29 5.71
C VAL A 67 -3.46 -19.63 5.15
N LEU A 68 -2.41 -18.96 5.64
CA LEU A 68 -1.03 -19.30 5.28
C LEU A 68 -0.67 -20.72 5.65
N GLN A 69 -0.92 -21.12 6.91
CA GLN A 69 -0.52 -22.40 7.47
C GLN A 69 -1.26 -23.58 6.86
N ASP A 70 -2.60 -23.46 6.80
CA ASP A 70 -3.46 -24.62 6.53
C ASP A 70 -3.76 -24.80 5.04
N PHE A 71 -3.44 -23.78 4.19
CA PHE A 71 -3.77 -23.82 2.77
C PHE A 71 -2.60 -23.34 1.87
N LEU A 72 -2.21 -22.06 1.96
CA LEU A 72 -1.34 -21.46 0.96
C LEU A 72 0.06 -22.06 0.92
N LEU A 73 0.70 -22.28 2.08
CA LEU A 73 2.03 -22.86 2.14
C LEU A 73 2.04 -24.34 1.74
N LEU A 74 0.97 -25.07 2.03
CA LEU A 74 0.85 -26.48 1.64
C LEU A 74 0.81 -26.64 0.11
N ASP A 75 0.17 -25.70 -0.59
CA ASP A 75 0.13 -25.69 -2.04
C ASP A 75 1.46 -25.20 -2.63
N LEU A 76 2.02 -24.13 -2.05
CA LEU A 76 3.28 -23.56 -2.50
C LEU A 76 4.43 -24.58 -2.45
N LEU A 77 4.55 -25.32 -1.34
CA LEU A 77 5.61 -26.32 -1.14
C LEU A 77 5.51 -27.50 -2.11
N LYS A 78 4.35 -27.75 -2.70
CA LYS A 78 4.16 -28.82 -3.71
C LYS A 78 4.35 -28.32 -5.13
N ALA A 79 4.35 -27.01 -5.34
CA ALA A 79 4.41 -26.41 -6.66
C ALA A 79 5.84 -26.29 -7.19
N GLU A 80 5.96 -26.33 -8.50
CA GLU A 80 7.11 -25.85 -9.24
C GLU A 80 6.70 -24.54 -9.93
N ILE A 81 7.42 -23.46 -9.65
CA ILE A 81 7.10 -22.11 -10.13
C ILE A 81 8.22 -21.65 -11.07
N SER A 82 7.87 -21.37 -12.32
CA SER A 82 8.83 -20.85 -13.29
C SER A 82 8.96 -19.33 -13.20
N HIS A 83 7.84 -18.65 -12.96
CA HIS A 83 7.78 -17.19 -12.84
C HIS A 83 6.75 -16.77 -11.77
N PRO A 84 6.98 -15.68 -11.00
CA PRO A 84 6.05 -15.22 -9.95
C PRO A 84 4.62 -14.95 -10.43
N ASN A 85 4.43 -14.60 -11.69
CA ASN A 85 3.10 -14.40 -12.29
C ASN A 85 2.20 -15.66 -12.25
N GLU A 86 2.75 -16.83 -11.95
CA GLU A 86 2.00 -18.09 -11.81
C GLU A 86 1.34 -18.21 -10.42
N VAL A 87 1.86 -17.50 -9.41
CA VAL A 87 1.40 -17.58 -8.01
C VAL A 87 -0.09 -17.26 -7.85
N PRO A 88 -0.66 -16.20 -8.47
CA PRO A 88 -2.10 -15.96 -8.39
C PRO A 88 -2.95 -17.13 -8.90
N SER A 89 -2.50 -17.82 -9.95
CA SER A 89 -3.19 -18.98 -10.51
C SER A 89 -3.12 -20.20 -9.58
N LEU A 90 -1.99 -20.42 -8.91
CA LEU A 90 -1.83 -21.47 -7.91
C LEU A 90 -2.87 -21.34 -6.78
N PHE A 91 -3.16 -20.11 -6.34
CA PHE A 91 -4.08 -19.82 -5.26
C PHE A 91 -5.52 -19.48 -5.70
N LYS A 92 -5.88 -19.71 -6.97
CA LYS A 92 -7.19 -19.33 -7.52
C LYS A 92 -8.37 -19.98 -6.81
N HIS A 93 -8.20 -21.20 -6.29
CA HIS A 93 -9.24 -21.93 -5.59
C HIS A 93 -9.50 -21.39 -4.16
N ILE A 94 -8.53 -20.69 -3.55
CA ILE A 94 -8.68 -20.03 -2.25
C ILE A 94 -9.25 -18.64 -2.50
N LYS A 95 -10.50 -18.44 -2.03
CA LYS A 95 -11.21 -17.17 -2.29
C LYS A 95 -10.71 -16.05 -1.38
N ARG A 96 -10.66 -14.80 -1.90
CA ARG A 96 -10.20 -13.63 -1.13
C ARG A 96 -8.85 -13.85 -0.46
N ASN A 97 -8.69 -13.48 0.82
CA ASN A 97 -7.44 -13.61 1.59
C ASN A 97 -6.24 -13.01 0.85
N ARG A 98 -6.43 -11.78 0.37
CA ARG A 98 -5.49 -11.13 -0.55
C ARG A 98 -4.20 -10.72 0.14
N MET A 99 -4.27 -10.29 1.42
CA MET A 99 -3.08 -9.89 2.17
C MET A 99 -2.17 -11.08 2.47
N ALA A 100 -2.76 -12.24 2.82
CA ALA A 100 -2.00 -13.47 2.99
C ALA A 100 -1.32 -13.90 1.68
N LYS A 101 -2.04 -13.84 0.55
CA LYS A 101 -1.51 -14.15 -0.78
C LYS A 101 -0.41 -13.17 -1.20
N ALA A 102 -0.61 -11.88 -0.97
CA ALA A 102 0.37 -10.85 -1.30
C ALA A 102 1.69 -11.05 -0.55
N GLY A 103 1.64 -11.48 0.71
CA GLY A 103 2.84 -11.79 1.48
C GLY A 103 3.66 -12.91 0.86
N ILE A 104 3.02 -14.02 0.47
CA ILE A 104 3.71 -15.12 -0.23
C ILE A 104 4.22 -14.68 -1.60
N GLU A 105 3.37 -14.03 -2.37
CA GLU A 105 3.70 -13.61 -3.74
C GLU A 105 4.87 -12.61 -3.74
N GLY A 106 4.88 -11.68 -2.78
CA GLY A 106 6.00 -10.77 -2.57
C GLY A 106 7.32 -11.51 -2.25
N ALA A 107 7.26 -12.58 -1.42
CA ALA A 107 8.42 -13.40 -1.13
C ALA A 107 8.92 -14.18 -2.37
N VAL A 108 8.01 -14.65 -3.21
CA VAL A 108 8.36 -15.32 -4.47
C VAL A 108 8.99 -14.34 -5.47
N TRP A 109 8.50 -13.09 -5.55
CA TRP A 109 9.09 -12.05 -6.37
C TRP A 109 10.51 -11.67 -5.91
N ASP A 110 10.72 -11.50 -4.59
CA ASP A 110 12.05 -11.20 -4.04
C ASP A 110 13.04 -12.34 -4.30
N LEU A 111 12.61 -13.60 -4.09
CA LEU A 111 13.40 -14.78 -4.40
C LEU A 111 13.75 -14.85 -5.91
N TYR A 112 12.78 -14.57 -6.77
CA TYR A 112 12.98 -14.56 -8.23
C TYR A 112 13.98 -13.48 -8.64
N ALA A 113 13.87 -12.27 -8.07
CA ALA A 113 14.78 -11.15 -8.33
C ALA A 113 16.23 -11.52 -8.00
N LYS A 114 16.45 -12.17 -6.87
CA LYS A 114 17.76 -12.67 -6.43
C LYS A 114 18.32 -13.75 -7.36
N ARG A 115 17.47 -14.67 -7.82
CA ARG A 115 17.87 -15.69 -8.82
C ARG A 115 18.25 -15.09 -10.16
N GLN A 116 17.48 -14.08 -10.63
CA GLN A 116 17.75 -13.39 -11.89
C GLN A 116 18.89 -12.36 -11.78
N LYS A 117 19.36 -12.07 -10.57
CA LYS A 117 20.35 -11.03 -10.27
C LYS A 117 19.94 -9.65 -10.84
N GLN A 118 18.66 -9.36 -10.77
CA GLN A 118 18.07 -8.09 -11.22
C GLN A 118 17.30 -7.43 -10.08
N SER A 119 17.19 -6.10 -10.14
CA SER A 119 16.35 -5.39 -9.17
C SER A 119 14.87 -5.72 -9.37
N LEU A 120 14.10 -5.74 -8.28
CA LEU A 120 12.66 -5.96 -8.36
C LEU A 120 11.98 -4.91 -9.25
N ALA A 121 12.39 -3.64 -9.16
CA ALA A 121 11.89 -2.57 -10.02
C ALA A 121 12.05 -2.89 -11.51
N THR A 122 13.25 -3.36 -11.92
CA THR A 122 13.51 -3.76 -13.31
C THR A 122 12.61 -4.90 -13.76
N LEU A 123 12.44 -5.93 -12.93
CA LEU A 123 11.61 -7.10 -13.25
C LEU A 123 10.12 -6.78 -13.34
N LEU A 124 9.63 -5.80 -12.58
CA LEU A 124 8.26 -5.31 -12.68
C LEU A 124 8.03 -4.38 -13.87
N GLY A 125 9.07 -3.92 -14.56
CA GLY A 125 9.00 -2.97 -15.67
C GLY A 125 9.10 -1.50 -15.25
N GLY A 126 9.65 -1.23 -14.08
CA GLY A 126 9.94 0.12 -13.59
C GLY A 126 11.00 0.83 -14.44
N ASN A 127 10.82 2.13 -14.63
CA ASN A 127 11.70 2.96 -15.47
C ASN A 127 12.21 4.23 -14.77
N ARG A 128 11.91 4.38 -13.47
CA ARG A 128 12.35 5.54 -12.67
C ARG A 128 13.42 5.11 -11.68
N SER A 129 14.43 5.96 -11.50
CA SER A 129 15.47 5.80 -10.48
C SER A 129 15.11 6.46 -9.14
N GLU A 130 14.08 7.29 -9.15
CA GLU A 130 13.53 7.99 -7.98
C GLU A 130 12.02 8.10 -8.11
N ILE A 131 11.32 8.13 -6.98
CA ILE A 131 9.88 8.37 -6.89
C ILE A 131 9.60 9.53 -5.93
N GLU A 132 8.65 10.37 -6.29
CA GLU A 132 8.10 11.40 -5.42
C GLU A 132 7.12 10.76 -4.42
N VAL A 133 7.07 11.30 -3.21
CA VAL A 133 6.24 10.73 -2.15
C VAL A 133 5.34 11.77 -1.50
N GLY A 134 4.21 11.31 -1.04
CA GLY A 134 3.23 12.07 -0.29
C GLY A 134 3.26 11.75 1.20
N VAL A 135 2.56 12.55 1.96
CA VAL A 135 2.46 12.40 3.40
C VAL A 135 0.99 12.43 3.86
N VAL A 136 0.67 11.59 4.85
CA VAL A 136 -0.64 11.58 5.50
C VAL A 136 -0.59 12.41 6.77
N ILE A 137 -1.51 13.37 6.89
CA ILE A 137 -1.75 14.16 8.10
C ILE A 137 -2.91 13.53 8.84
N GLY A 138 -2.63 12.96 10.01
CA GLY A 138 -3.65 12.36 10.87
C GLY A 138 -4.63 13.40 11.45
N ILE A 139 -5.80 12.94 11.88
CA ILE A 139 -6.83 13.79 12.49
C ILE A 139 -6.26 14.41 13.78
N ASN A 140 -6.30 15.73 13.85
CA ASN A 140 -5.85 16.51 15.00
C ASN A 140 -6.54 17.88 15.01
N THR A 141 -6.19 18.77 15.94
CA THR A 141 -6.64 20.17 15.87
C THR A 141 -6.10 20.86 14.62
N ILE A 142 -6.86 21.76 14.01
CA ILE A 142 -6.45 22.49 12.80
C ILE A 142 -5.07 23.14 12.97
N PRO A 143 -4.76 23.87 14.07
CA PRO A 143 -3.43 24.45 14.26
C PRO A 143 -2.28 23.41 14.27
N THR A 144 -2.53 22.22 14.83
CA THR A 144 -1.54 21.13 14.82
C THR A 144 -1.33 20.57 13.42
N MET A 145 -2.41 20.40 12.66
CA MET A 145 -2.36 19.92 11.27
C MET A 145 -1.63 20.92 10.36
N LEU A 146 -1.87 22.23 10.51
CA LEU A 146 -1.17 23.27 9.75
C LEU A 146 0.36 23.23 10.01
N LYS A 147 0.78 23.10 11.27
CA LYS A 147 2.20 22.94 11.62
C LYS A 147 2.81 21.65 11.04
N GLN A 148 2.05 20.56 11.00
CA GLN A 148 2.53 19.32 10.38
C GLN A 148 2.69 19.48 8.87
N ILE A 149 1.75 20.15 8.20
CA ILE A 149 1.84 20.45 6.77
C ILE A 149 3.09 21.29 6.47
N GLU A 150 3.32 22.37 7.24
CA GLU A 150 4.50 23.23 7.10
C GLU A 150 5.79 22.41 7.24
N LYS A 151 5.93 21.64 8.32
CA LYS A 151 7.08 20.77 8.57
C LYS A 151 7.34 19.81 7.40
N TYR A 152 6.30 19.10 6.92
CA TYR A 152 6.50 18.13 5.85
C TYR A 152 6.72 18.78 4.47
N ALA A 153 6.22 20.02 4.27
CA ALA A 153 6.56 20.80 3.09
C ALA A 153 8.05 21.17 3.09
N GLU A 154 8.61 21.55 4.25
CA GLU A 154 10.04 21.79 4.41
C GLU A 154 10.89 20.51 4.21
N GLU A 155 10.38 19.34 4.58
CA GLU A 155 11.01 18.04 4.32
C GLU A 155 10.93 17.62 2.84
N GLY A 156 10.17 18.35 2.00
CA GLY A 156 10.09 18.15 0.56
C GLY A 156 9.02 17.19 0.09
N TYR A 157 8.02 16.85 0.91
CA TYR A 157 6.91 16.01 0.46
C TYR A 157 6.09 16.72 -0.63
N GLU A 158 5.73 15.98 -1.69
CA GLU A 158 5.11 16.51 -2.92
C GLU A 158 3.58 16.35 -2.97
N ARG A 159 2.96 15.70 -1.97
CA ARG A 159 1.51 15.56 -1.83
C ARG A 159 1.11 15.44 -0.37
N PHE A 160 0.03 16.14 0.01
CA PHE A 160 -0.48 16.18 1.38
C PHE A 160 -1.88 15.59 1.43
N LYS A 161 -2.05 14.52 2.21
CA LYS A 161 -3.33 13.85 2.43
C LYS A 161 -3.87 14.16 3.82
N VAL A 162 -5.10 14.72 3.88
CA VAL A 162 -5.81 14.97 5.14
C VAL A 162 -7.04 14.07 5.24
N LYS A 163 -7.31 13.55 6.42
CA LYS A 163 -8.52 12.79 6.68
C LYS A 163 -9.71 13.74 6.88
N ILE A 164 -10.82 13.44 6.19
CA ILE A 164 -12.08 14.19 6.30
C ILE A 164 -13.23 13.28 6.72
N LYS A 165 -14.26 13.87 7.29
CA LYS A 165 -15.56 13.25 7.57
C LYS A 165 -16.63 14.33 7.64
N PRO A 166 -17.93 14.00 7.54
CA PRO A 166 -19.00 15.00 7.73
C PRO A 166 -18.77 15.84 8.98
N GLU A 167 -18.98 17.16 8.84
CA GLU A 167 -18.77 18.19 9.88
C GLU A 167 -17.30 18.46 10.27
N HIS A 168 -16.34 17.78 9.63
CA HIS A 168 -14.90 17.95 9.87
C HIS A 168 -14.12 18.00 8.55
N ASP A 169 -14.69 18.63 7.55
CA ASP A 169 -14.20 18.72 6.18
C ASP A 169 -14.00 20.18 5.74
N TYR A 170 -15.08 20.91 5.58
CA TYR A 170 -15.07 22.24 4.95
C TYR A 170 -14.17 23.25 5.69
N GLU A 171 -14.32 23.43 7.00
CA GLU A 171 -13.52 24.40 7.77
C GLU A 171 -12.05 24.00 7.83
N LEU A 172 -11.75 22.70 7.91
CA LEU A 172 -10.37 22.20 7.83
C LEU A 172 -9.72 22.58 6.49
N LEU A 173 -10.38 22.25 5.37
CA LEU A 173 -9.85 22.53 4.03
C LEU A 173 -9.73 24.02 3.76
N LYS A 174 -10.66 24.81 4.25
CA LYS A 174 -10.65 26.28 4.15
C LYS A 174 -9.45 26.88 4.89
N GLU A 175 -9.19 26.48 6.13
CA GLU A 175 -8.03 26.98 6.87
C GLU A 175 -6.71 26.51 6.25
N ILE A 176 -6.64 25.26 5.73
CA ILE A 176 -5.46 24.79 5.00
C ILE A 176 -5.24 25.64 3.74
N ARG A 177 -6.27 25.90 2.93
CA ARG A 177 -6.13 26.69 1.70
C ARG A 177 -5.81 28.16 1.95
N LYS A 178 -6.25 28.70 3.07
CA LYS A 178 -5.91 30.07 3.50
C LYS A 178 -4.41 30.19 3.80
N GLU A 179 -3.84 29.22 4.52
CA GLU A 179 -2.42 29.21 4.90
C GLU A 179 -1.52 28.73 3.75
N PHE A 180 -1.98 27.69 3.02
CA PHE A 180 -1.23 27.05 1.92
C PHE A 180 -2.07 27.05 0.62
N PRO A 181 -2.17 28.18 -0.11
CA PRO A 181 -3.07 28.32 -1.26
C PRO A 181 -2.81 27.33 -2.40
N ASN A 182 -1.57 26.90 -2.59
CA ASN A 182 -1.11 26.13 -3.76
C ASN A 182 -0.56 24.74 -3.43
N ILE A 183 -0.62 24.32 -2.17
CA ILE A 183 -0.10 22.99 -1.78
C ILE A 183 -0.87 21.87 -2.51
N PRO A 184 -0.21 20.82 -3.03
CA PRO A 184 -0.87 19.65 -3.60
C PRO A 184 -1.63 18.89 -2.52
N LEU A 185 -2.92 19.17 -2.35
CA LEU A 185 -3.77 18.67 -1.27
C LEU A 185 -4.78 17.67 -1.79
N MET A 186 -4.93 16.55 -1.09
CA MET A 186 -6.02 15.61 -1.27
C MET A 186 -6.73 15.33 0.05
N ALA A 187 -7.99 14.93 -0.04
CA ALA A 187 -8.81 14.55 1.10
C ALA A 187 -9.12 13.05 1.05
N ASP A 188 -9.04 12.38 2.19
CA ASP A 188 -9.36 10.97 2.33
C ASP A 188 -10.54 10.81 3.31
N ALA A 189 -11.62 10.28 2.79
CA ALA A 189 -12.90 10.16 3.51
C ALA A 189 -13.12 8.78 4.15
N ASN A 190 -12.35 7.74 3.76
CA ASN A 190 -12.50 6.37 4.25
C ASN A 190 -13.98 5.94 4.39
N SER A 191 -14.76 6.10 3.33
CA SER A 191 -16.18 5.73 3.23
C SER A 191 -17.12 6.48 4.19
N ALA A 192 -16.77 7.68 4.65
CA ALA A 192 -17.53 8.39 5.68
C ALA A 192 -18.81 9.10 5.17
N TYR A 193 -19.02 9.15 3.85
CA TYR A 193 -20.17 9.84 3.24
C TYR A 193 -21.10 8.86 2.53
N THR A 194 -22.25 9.39 2.13
CA THR A 194 -23.25 8.73 1.30
C THR A 194 -23.59 9.59 0.10
N LEU A 195 -24.32 9.07 -0.89
CA LEU A 195 -24.77 9.85 -2.03
C LEU A 195 -25.69 11.02 -1.62
N ALA A 196 -26.36 10.96 -0.46
CA ALA A 196 -27.14 12.06 0.10
C ALA A 196 -26.28 13.28 0.46
N ASP A 197 -24.97 13.11 0.67
CA ASP A 197 -24.03 14.18 0.98
C ASP A 197 -23.43 14.85 -0.28
N THR A 198 -23.99 14.57 -1.47
CA THR A 198 -23.49 15.10 -2.76
C THR A 198 -23.26 16.62 -2.72
N GLU A 199 -24.20 17.41 -2.19
CA GLU A 199 -24.07 18.87 -2.16
C GLU A 199 -22.95 19.33 -1.21
N LYS A 200 -22.70 18.60 -0.12
CA LYS A 200 -21.54 18.87 0.77
C LYS A 200 -20.24 18.58 0.05
N LEU A 201 -20.12 17.40 -0.60
CA LEU A 201 -18.92 17.01 -1.35
C LEU A 201 -18.66 17.95 -2.52
N LYS A 202 -19.72 18.41 -3.24
CA LYS A 202 -19.60 19.39 -4.32
C LYS A 202 -19.05 20.74 -3.84
N ARG A 203 -19.38 21.19 -2.63
CA ARG A 203 -18.81 22.42 -2.07
C ARG A 203 -17.30 22.33 -1.86
N LEU A 204 -16.74 21.12 -1.73
CA LEU A 204 -15.29 20.94 -1.57
C LEU A 204 -14.52 21.19 -2.89
N ASP A 205 -15.20 21.27 -4.04
CA ASP A 205 -14.58 21.61 -5.34
C ASP A 205 -13.90 22.98 -5.30
N GLU A 206 -14.41 23.94 -4.48
CA GLU A 206 -13.77 25.26 -4.32
C GLU A 206 -12.34 25.21 -3.79
N PHE A 207 -11.98 24.13 -3.08
CA PHE A 207 -10.64 23.94 -2.53
C PHE A 207 -9.64 23.37 -3.54
N ARG A 208 -10.07 23.06 -4.77
CA ARG A 208 -9.19 22.55 -5.84
C ARG A 208 -8.32 21.39 -5.34
N LEU A 209 -8.95 20.39 -4.75
CA LEU A 209 -8.28 19.19 -4.30
C LEU A 209 -7.76 18.39 -5.50
N MET A 210 -6.60 17.76 -5.36
CA MET A 210 -6.10 16.80 -6.36
C MET A 210 -7.11 15.66 -6.56
N MET A 211 -7.71 15.18 -5.47
CA MET A 211 -8.72 14.11 -5.44
C MET A 211 -9.41 14.05 -4.08
N ILE A 212 -10.56 13.38 -4.05
CA ILE A 212 -11.20 12.86 -2.85
C ILE A 212 -11.09 11.33 -2.89
N GLU A 213 -10.40 10.75 -1.90
CA GLU A 213 -10.22 9.31 -1.78
C GLU A 213 -11.37 8.68 -1.03
N GLN A 214 -11.94 7.61 -1.60
CA GLN A 214 -13.00 6.75 -1.08
C GLN A 214 -14.11 7.49 -0.33
N PRO A 215 -14.85 8.37 -1.00
CA PRO A 215 -15.91 9.14 -0.33
C PRO A 215 -17.07 8.28 0.15
N LEU A 216 -17.47 7.25 -0.60
CA LEU A 216 -18.64 6.41 -0.31
C LEU A 216 -18.21 4.99 0.10
N ALA A 217 -19.20 4.12 0.37
CA ALA A 217 -18.97 2.74 0.77
C ALA A 217 -18.07 1.97 -0.23
N ASP A 218 -17.24 1.08 0.29
CA ASP A 218 -16.24 0.34 -0.47
C ASP A 218 -16.80 -0.62 -1.53
N TYR A 219 -18.02 -1.10 -1.35
CA TYR A 219 -18.73 -1.98 -2.29
C TYR A 219 -19.56 -1.23 -3.34
N ASP A 220 -19.65 0.11 -3.26
CA ASP A 220 -20.60 0.89 -4.07
C ASP A 220 -19.94 1.63 -5.24
N PHE A 221 -19.79 0.95 -6.36
CA PHE A 221 -19.30 1.57 -7.59
C PHE A 221 -20.35 2.46 -8.27
N LEU A 222 -21.65 2.17 -8.09
CA LEU A 222 -22.73 2.88 -8.79
C LEU A 222 -22.90 4.29 -8.27
N ASP A 223 -22.96 4.47 -6.96
CA ASP A 223 -23.12 5.78 -6.36
C ASP A 223 -21.84 6.63 -6.51
N HIS A 224 -20.65 6.00 -6.49
CA HIS A 224 -19.41 6.69 -6.88
C HIS A 224 -19.48 7.24 -8.31
N ALA A 225 -20.02 6.47 -9.28
CA ALA A 225 -20.19 6.93 -10.64
C ALA A 225 -21.21 8.06 -10.77
N GLN A 226 -22.28 8.06 -9.95
CA GLN A 226 -23.25 9.15 -9.89
C GLN A 226 -22.64 10.41 -9.26
N LEU A 227 -21.87 10.25 -8.18
CA LEU A 227 -21.17 11.33 -7.50
C LEU A 227 -20.15 11.99 -8.43
N GLN A 228 -19.30 11.21 -9.12
CA GLN A 228 -18.27 11.72 -10.01
C GLN A 228 -18.83 12.58 -11.16
N LYS A 229 -20.08 12.35 -11.57
CA LYS A 229 -20.76 13.19 -12.56
C LYS A 229 -21.21 14.55 -12.02
N LYS A 230 -21.27 14.70 -10.69
CA LYS A 230 -21.79 15.90 -10.01
C LYS A 230 -20.72 16.78 -9.40
N ILE A 231 -19.52 16.24 -9.17
CA ILE A 231 -18.38 16.96 -8.60
C ILE A 231 -17.26 17.09 -9.63
N GLU A 232 -16.48 18.19 -9.55
CA GLU A 232 -15.33 18.44 -10.42
C GLU A 232 -14.10 17.70 -9.91
N THR A 233 -13.92 17.65 -8.59
CA THR A 233 -12.80 16.97 -7.94
C THR A 233 -12.77 15.47 -8.33
N PRO A 234 -11.63 14.94 -8.80
CA PRO A 234 -11.49 13.53 -9.12
C PRO A 234 -11.77 12.65 -7.90
N ILE A 235 -12.58 11.61 -8.06
CA ILE A 235 -12.70 10.54 -7.07
C ILE A 235 -11.53 9.58 -7.27
N CYS A 236 -10.86 9.24 -6.17
CA CYS A 236 -9.89 8.15 -6.09
C CYS A 236 -10.52 6.98 -5.35
N LEU A 237 -10.46 5.77 -5.91
CA LEU A 237 -10.89 4.56 -5.20
C LEU A 237 -9.70 3.86 -4.55
N ASP A 238 -9.84 3.56 -3.25
CA ASP A 238 -8.92 2.80 -2.40
C ASP A 238 -9.58 1.47 -2.01
N GLU A 239 -10.40 1.47 -0.98
CA GLU A 239 -11.00 0.28 -0.40
C GLU A 239 -11.87 -0.51 -1.38
N SER A 240 -12.41 0.14 -2.39
CA SER A 240 -13.21 -0.53 -3.45
C SER A 240 -12.37 -1.39 -4.40
N ILE A 241 -11.07 -1.16 -4.54
CA ILE A 241 -10.23 -1.83 -5.53
C ILE A 241 -9.47 -2.99 -4.91
N HIS A 242 -9.99 -4.19 -5.04
CA HIS A 242 -9.37 -5.42 -4.54
C HIS A 242 -8.76 -6.28 -5.66
N SER A 243 -9.08 -6.00 -6.93
CA SER A 243 -8.64 -6.80 -8.08
C SER A 243 -8.66 -5.99 -9.37
N LEU A 244 -8.08 -6.55 -10.43
CA LEU A 244 -8.20 -6.02 -11.79
C LEU A 244 -9.67 -5.89 -12.20
N GLU A 245 -10.52 -6.85 -11.85
CA GLU A 245 -11.94 -6.81 -12.20
C GLU A 245 -12.67 -5.64 -11.53
N ASP A 246 -12.33 -5.30 -10.27
CA ASP A 246 -12.90 -4.13 -9.60
C ASP A 246 -12.46 -2.84 -10.31
N ALA A 247 -11.19 -2.72 -10.70
CA ALA A 247 -10.70 -1.58 -11.47
C ALA A 247 -11.42 -1.48 -12.84
N ARG A 248 -11.63 -2.59 -13.52
CA ARG A 248 -12.41 -2.64 -14.79
C ARG A 248 -13.83 -2.15 -14.60
N VAL A 249 -14.52 -2.62 -13.57
CA VAL A 249 -15.89 -2.18 -13.23
C VAL A 249 -15.90 -0.68 -12.94
N ALA A 250 -15.01 -0.21 -12.06
CA ALA A 250 -14.93 1.19 -11.67
C ALA A 250 -14.72 2.12 -12.88
N ILE A 251 -13.77 1.79 -13.75
CA ILE A 251 -13.44 2.58 -14.94
C ILE A 251 -14.59 2.53 -15.96
N THR A 252 -15.17 1.36 -16.20
CA THR A 252 -16.30 1.19 -17.13
C THR A 252 -17.51 2.03 -16.71
N LEU A 253 -17.81 2.07 -15.43
CA LEU A 253 -18.93 2.85 -14.89
C LEU A 253 -18.61 4.36 -14.76
N GLY A 254 -17.32 4.73 -14.78
CA GLY A 254 -16.87 6.09 -14.48
C GLY A 254 -16.97 6.45 -13.01
N SER A 255 -16.74 5.47 -12.13
CA SER A 255 -16.82 5.61 -10.66
C SER A 255 -15.64 6.42 -10.09
N CYS A 256 -14.54 6.49 -10.82
CA CYS A 256 -13.34 7.21 -10.39
C CYS A 256 -12.56 7.77 -11.58
N ARG A 257 -11.65 8.70 -11.28
CA ARG A 257 -10.65 9.24 -12.21
C ARG A 257 -9.22 8.97 -11.74
N VAL A 258 -9.05 8.34 -10.59
CA VAL A 258 -7.76 7.95 -10.00
C VAL A 258 -7.94 6.61 -9.28
N VAL A 259 -6.90 5.77 -9.28
CA VAL A 259 -6.91 4.51 -8.52
C VAL A 259 -5.71 4.48 -7.56
N ASN A 260 -5.98 4.14 -6.30
CA ASN A 260 -4.97 3.81 -5.32
C ASN A 260 -4.68 2.31 -5.37
N ILE A 261 -3.44 1.92 -5.68
CA ILE A 261 -3.01 0.52 -5.70
C ILE A 261 -2.24 0.23 -4.42
N LYS A 262 -2.68 -0.79 -3.67
CA LYS A 262 -1.97 -1.33 -2.51
C LYS A 262 -1.72 -2.82 -2.73
N PRO A 263 -0.48 -3.28 -2.93
CA PRO A 263 -0.19 -4.69 -3.22
C PRO A 263 -0.83 -5.65 -2.22
N GLY A 264 -0.78 -5.33 -0.92
CA GLY A 264 -1.43 -6.15 0.10
C GLY A 264 -2.93 -6.31 -0.10
N ARG A 265 -3.64 -5.22 -0.43
CA ARG A 265 -5.10 -5.23 -0.62
C ARG A 265 -5.50 -5.95 -1.91
N VAL A 266 -4.75 -5.81 -2.99
CA VAL A 266 -5.12 -6.41 -4.29
C VAL A 266 -4.62 -7.84 -4.48
N GLY A 267 -3.74 -8.33 -3.60
CA GLY A 267 -3.29 -9.74 -3.63
C GLY A 267 -1.89 -9.96 -4.16
N GLY A 268 -1.08 -8.91 -4.32
CA GLY A 268 0.33 -8.98 -4.65
C GLY A 268 0.78 -8.05 -5.76
N LEU A 269 2.05 -8.15 -6.13
CA LEU A 269 2.70 -7.32 -7.14
C LEU A 269 2.19 -7.63 -8.55
N THR A 270 1.95 -8.90 -8.87
CA THR A 270 1.43 -9.32 -10.19
C THR A 270 0.08 -8.66 -10.48
N GLU A 271 -0.86 -8.75 -9.55
CA GLU A 271 -2.18 -8.10 -9.69
C GLU A 271 -2.04 -6.57 -9.76
N SER A 272 -1.13 -6.00 -8.96
CA SER A 272 -0.85 -4.56 -8.97
C SER A 272 -0.34 -4.07 -10.33
N VAL A 273 0.54 -4.82 -10.99
CA VAL A 273 1.04 -4.52 -12.34
C VAL A 273 -0.09 -4.62 -13.37
N GLN A 274 -0.97 -5.60 -13.24
CA GLN A 274 -2.13 -5.74 -14.15
C GLN A 274 -3.10 -4.58 -14.00
N ILE A 275 -3.41 -4.14 -12.77
CA ILE A 275 -4.24 -2.96 -12.51
C ILE A 275 -3.57 -1.70 -13.08
N HIS A 276 -2.26 -1.52 -12.82
CA HIS A 276 -1.48 -0.40 -13.37
C HIS A 276 -1.58 -0.33 -14.90
N ASN A 277 -1.34 -1.46 -15.59
CA ASN A 277 -1.37 -1.51 -17.05
C ASN A 277 -2.77 -1.20 -17.60
N TYR A 278 -3.81 -1.76 -17.00
CA TYR A 278 -5.19 -1.48 -17.39
C TYR A 278 -5.56 0.00 -17.19
N CYS A 279 -5.18 0.58 -16.05
CA CYS A 279 -5.38 2.01 -15.79
C CYS A 279 -4.62 2.88 -16.79
N MET A 280 -3.38 2.52 -17.15
CA MET A 280 -2.58 3.22 -18.14
C MET A 280 -3.24 3.22 -19.52
N GLU A 281 -3.74 2.07 -19.98
CA GLU A 281 -4.47 1.94 -21.25
C GLU A 281 -5.74 2.81 -21.32
N HIS A 282 -6.34 3.10 -20.15
CA HIS A 282 -7.55 3.92 -20.03
C HIS A 282 -7.28 5.37 -19.59
N ASN A 283 -6.02 5.80 -19.54
CA ASN A 283 -5.60 7.14 -19.09
C ASN A 283 -6.08 7.48 -17.68
N ILE A 284 -6.13 6.51 -16.79
CA ILE A 284 -6.43 6.69 -15.37
C ILE A 284 -5.10 6.69 -14.59
N PRO A 285 -4.67 7.81 -14.00
CA PRO A 285 -3.47 7.87 -13.19
C PRO A 285 -3.61 7.01 -11.94
N VAL A 286 -2.50 6.44 -11.49
CA VAL A 286 -2.45 5.63 -10.28
C VAL A 286 -1.39 6.11 -9.30
N TRP A 287 -1.52 5.73 -8.05
CA TRP A 287 -0.52 5.92 -7.01
C TRP A 287 -0.48 4.74 -6.05
N CYS A 288 0.64 4.57 -5.36
CA CYS A 288 0.85 3.47 -4.42
C CYS A 288 0.51 3.91 -3.01
N GLY A 289 -0.51 3.29 -2.43
CA GLY A 289 -0.91 3.51 -1.04
C GLY A 289 -0.09 2.70 -0.05
N GLY A 290 0.02 3.19 1.19
CA GLY A 290 0.68 2.51 2.30
C GLY A 290 -0.28 1.78 3.23
N MET A 291 0.25 0.82 3.99
CA MET A 291 -0.47 0.00 4.99
C MET A 291 0.19 0.06 6.37
N VAL A 292 1.00 1.09 6.64
CA VAL A 292 1.87 1.15 7.83
C VAL A 292 2.75 -0.11 7.90
N GLU A 293 3.19 -0.56 6.74
CA GLU A 293 4.04 -1.72 6.55
C GLU A 293 5.45 -1.50 7.08
N MET A 294 6.13 -2.58 7.39
CA MET A 294 7.58 -2.61 7.65
C MET A 294 8.37 -2.50 6.34
N GLY A 295 9.68 -2.49 6.44
CA GLY A 295 10.58 -2.25 5.32
C GLY A 295 10.43 -3.20 4.14
N ILE A 296 10.05 -4.47 4.34
CA ILE A 296 9.92 -5.46 3.27
C ILE A 296 8.84 -5.04 2.26
N SER A 297 7.61 -4.86 2.71
CA SER A 297 6.54 -4.40 1.82
C SER A 297 6.78 -2.98 1.32
N ARG A 298 7.41 -2.12 2.13
CA ARG A 298 7.77 -0.76 1.70
C ARG A 298 8.75 -0.77 0.54
N ALA A 299 9.78 -1.61 0.58
CA ALA A 299 10.72 -1.81 -0.52
C ALA A 299 10.02 -2.28 -1.80
N GLN A 300 9.08 -3.22 -1.66
CA GLN A 300 8.25 -3.69 -2.78
C GLN A 300 7.36 -2.58 -3.34
N ASN A 301 6.79 -1.73 -2.49
CA ASN A 301 6.01 -0.55 -2.90
C ASN A 301 6.89 0.46 -3.66
N VAL A 302 8.14 0.69 -3.22
CA VAL A 302 9.11 1.54 -3.93
C VAL A 302 9.38 1.00 -5.33
N ALA A 303 9.62 -0.32 -5.46
CA ALA A 303 9.83 -0.97 -6.74
C ALA A 303 8.61 -0.82 -7.66
N LEU A 304 7.40 -1.09 -7.15
CA LEU A 304 6.15 -0.95 -7.90
C LEU A 304 5.89 0.49 -8.35
N ALA A 305 6.09 1.47 -7.46
CA ALA A 305 5.85 2.88 -7.76
C ALA A 305 6.81 3.47 -8.83
N SER A 306 7.84 2.72 -9.23
CA SER A 306 8.73 3.09 -10.32
C SER A 306 8.14 2.86 -11.73
N LEU A 307 6.98 2.20 -11.84
CA LEU A 307 6.30 1.96 -13.11
C LEU A 307 5.74 3.28 -13.70
N PRO A 308 5.59 3.37 -15.04
CA PRO A 308 5.31 4.64 -15.73
C PRO A 308 4.05 5.38 -15.28
N ASN A 309 2.96 4.65 -15.00
CA ASN A 309 1.66 5.28 -14.70
C ASN A 309 1.46 5.64 -13.21
N PHE A 310 2.41 5.33 -12.33
CA PHE A 310 2.42 5.86 -10.97
C PHE A 310 2.84 7.34 -10.99
N THR A 311 1.96 8.19 -11.49
CA THR A 311 2.22 9.62 -11.76
C THR A 311 1.87 10.55 -10.60
N ILE A 312 1.27 10.02 -9.56
CA ILE A 312 0.89 10.75 -8.35
C ILE A 312 1.78 10.26 -7.21
N PRO A 313 2.38 11.17 -6.40
CA PRO A 313 3.21 10.78 -5.26
C PRO A 313 2.49 9.85 -4.29
N GLY A 314 3.08 8.68 -3.99
CA GLY A 314 2.48 7.64 -3.16
C GLY A 314 2.58 7.88 -1.65
N ASP A 315 1.89 7.06 -0.84
CA ASP A 315 2.05 7.03 0.62
C ASP A 315 3.28 6.20 1.05
N ILE A 316 4.40 6.37 0.37
CA ILE A 316 5.67 5.69 0.63
C ILE A 316 6.57 6.65 1.40
N SER A 317 6.32 6.81 2.70
CA SER A 317 7.14 7.66 3.57
C SER A 317 8.46 6.98 3.97
N ALA A 318 9.43 7.77 4.42
CA ALA A 318 10.67 7.24 5.00
C ALA A 318 10.38 6.26 6.15
N SER A 319 11.24 5.25 6.33
CA SER A 319 11.12 4.28 7.44
C SER A 319 11.09 4.97 8.80
N SER A 320 11.92 6.00 8.98
CA SER A 320 12.02 6.81 10.20
C SER A 320 10.74 7.55 10.60
N ARG A 321 9.74 7.61 9.73
CA ARG A 321 8.42 8.15 10.08
C ARG A 321 7.64 7.23 11.02
N HIS A 322 7.82 5.92 10.88
CA HIS A 322 7.06 4.92 11.63
C HIS A 322 7.92 4.18 12.65
N TRP A 323 9.19 3.96 12.32
CA TRP A 323 10.09 3.07 13.07
C TRP A 323 11.32 3.79 13.57
N GLU A 324 11.73 3.51 14.79
CA GLU A 324 13.02 3.92 15.33
C GLU A 324 14.18 3.20 14.59
N ARG A 325 13.93 1.94 14.22
CA ARG A 325 14.78 1.10 13.38
C ARG A 325 13.90 0.13 12.63
N ASP A 326 13.99 0.14 11.30
CA ASP A 326 13.25 -0.78 10.43
C ASP A 326 13.92 -2.17 10.40
N ILE A 327 13.30 -3.13 9.66
CA ILE A 327 13.80 -4.50 9.49
C ILE A 327 14.61 -4.69 8.22
N ILE A 328 14.87 -3.64 7.48
CA ILE A 328 15.68 -3.67 6.24
C ILE A 328 16.89 -2.74 6.34
N SER A 329 17.92 -3.05 5.54
CA SER A 329 19.11 -2.23 5.38
C SER A 329 19.51 -2.16 3.90
N PRO A 330 19.77 -0.98 3.33
CA PRO A 330 19.50 0.32 3.95
C PRO A 330 18.01 0.53 4.23
N GLU A 331 17.67 1.42 5.15
CA GLU A 331 16.27 1.84 5.34
C GLU A 331 15.79 2.68 4.15
N VAL A 332 14.47 2.72 3.94
CA VAL A 332 13.88 3.65 2.96
C VAL A 332 14.00 5.07 3.50
N MET A 333 14.77 5.90 2.81
CA MET A 333 15.06 7.27 3.21
C MET A 333 14.43 8.26 2.25
N LEU A 334 14.08 9.43 2.78
CA LEU A 334 13.64 10.57 1.99
C LEU A 334 14.84 11.49 1.74
N GLU A 335 15.17 11.73 0.47
CA GLU A 335 16.23 12.62 0.03
C GLU A 335 15.65 13.70 -0.89
N GLY A 336 15.54 14.93 -0.39
CA GLY A 336 14.97 16.05 -1.16
C GLY A 336 13.56 15.79 -1.70
N GLY A 337 12.67 15.20 -0.88
CA GLY A 337 11.28 14.89 -1.27
C GLY A 337 11.09 13.61 -2.08
N LYS A 338 12.16 12.85 -2.33
CA LYS A 338 12.15 11.65 -3.15
C LYS A 338 12.70 10.44 -2.42
N VAL A 339 12.27 9.29 -2.86
CA VAL A 339 12.81 8.00 -2.44
C VAL A 339 13.53 7.37 -3.62
N ARG A 340 14.73 6.88 -3.37
CA ARG A 340 15.55 6.19 -4.36
C ARG A 340 14.97 4.82 -4.67
N VAL A 341 14.92 4.49 -5.97
CA VAL A 341 14.55 3.16 -6.47
C VAL A 341 15.83 2.37 -6.79
N PRO A 342 16.05 1.19 -6.19
CA PRO A 342 17.19 0.34 -6.53
C PRO A 342 17.17 -0.04 -8.01
N GLN A 343 18.32 0.15 -8.71
CA GLN A 343 18.46 -0.13 -10.13
C GLN A 343 19.25 -1.42 -10.40
N SER A 344 19.83 -2.01 -9.38
CA SER A 344 20.56 -3.28 -9.46
C SER A 344 20.38 -4.06 -8.16
N ILE A 345 20.62 -5.37 -8.23
CA ILE A 345 20.45 -6.29 -7.08
C ILE A 345 21.39 -5.92 -5.91
N GLU A 346 22.58 -5.38 -6.19
CA GLU A 346 23.55 -5.00 -5.17
C GLU A 346 23.13 -3.73 -4.39
N ARG A 347 22.10 -3.05 -4.86
CA ARG A 347 21.54 -1.83 -4.23
C ARG A 347 20.14 -2.04 -3.67
N GLU A 348 19.65 -3.29 -3.73
CA GLU A 348 18.36 -3.65 -3.13
C GLU A 348 18.37 -3.50 -1.59
N TYR A 349 17.18 -3.43 -1.05
CA TYR A 349 16.95 -3.46 0.38
C TYR A 349 17.06 -4.89 0.89
N GLU A 350 17.94 -5.13 1.86
CA GLU A 350 18.14 -6.46 2.44
C GLU A 350 17.52 -6.54 3.84
N VAL A 351 17.00 -7.71 4.20
CA VAL A 351 16.44 -7.92 5.53
C VAL A 351 17.53 -8.00 6.58
N ASP A 352 17.47 -7.14 7.59
CA ASP A 352 18.30 -7.23 8.79
C ASP A 352 17.79 -8.39 9.67
N ARG A 353 18.47 -9.54 9.53
CA ARG A 353 18.10 -10.76 10.27
C ARG A 353 18.19 -10.61 11.78
N GLY A 354 19.14 -9.83 12.27
CA GLY A 354 19.27 -9.55 13.69
C GLY A 354 18.06 -8.78 14.21
N ARG A 355 17.64 -7.76 13.45
CA ARG A 355 16.46 -6.98 13.79
C ARG A 355 15.17 -7.81 13.68
N LEU A 356 15.05 -8.64 12.65
CA LEU A 356 13.89 -9.53 12.49
C LEU A 356 13.76 -10.48 13.70
N GLU A 357 14.87 -11.05 14.19
CA GLU A 357 14.85 -11.90 15.39
C GLU A 357 14.41 -11.13 16.64
N GLU A 358 14.91 -9.90 16.85
CA GLU A 358 14.55 -9.06 17.99
C GLU A 358 13.04 -8.79 18.11
N ILE A 359 12.36 -8.59 17.00
CA ILE A 359 10.93 -8.25 16.96
C ILE A 359 10.00 -9.47 16.80
N THR A 360 10.59 -10.66 16.62
CA THR A 360 9.83 -11.90 16.42
C THR A 360 9.25 -12.40 17.74
N LYS A 361 7.94 -12.60 17.79
CA LYS A 361 7.21 -13.18 18.92
C LYS A 361 7.06 -14.69 18.80
N GLN A 362 6.91 -15.17 17.58
CA GLN A 362 6.73 -16.59 17.28
C GLN A 362 7.31 -16.90 15.91
N ARG A 363 7.91 -18.08 15.77
CA ARG A 363 8.39 -18.62 14.49
C ARG A 363 7.73 -19.96 14.21
N ILE A 364 7.31 -20.17 12.96
CA ILE A 364 6.70 -21.40 12.49
C ILE A 364 7.40 -21.81 11.19
N ILE A 365 7.81 -23.07 11.11
CA ILE A 365 8.61 -23.59 10.00
C ILE A 365 7.82 -24.69 9.27
N PHE A 366 7.83 -24.62 7.96
CA PHE A 366 7.28 -25.62 7.04
C PHE A 366 8.40 -26.11 6.12
N GLU A 367 8.52 -27.41 5.97
CA GLU A 367 9.48 -28.05 5.08
C GLU A 367 8.73 -28.99 4.12
N ARG A 368 9.26 -29.10 2.89
CA ARG A 368 8.74 -29.98 1.84
C ARG A 368 8.97 -31.43 2.17
#